data_989a6aa510b83a3cc229968bba12c12c
#
_entry.id   989a6aa510b83a3cc229968bba12c12c
#
_cell.length_a   1.000
_cell.length_b   1.000
_cell.length_c   1.000
_cell.angle_alpha   90.00
_cell.angle_beta   90.00
_cell.angle_gamma   90.00
#
_symmetry.space_group_name_H-M   'P 1'
#
loop_
_entity.id
_entity.type
_entity.pdbx_description
1 polymer ?
#
loop_
_entity_poly.entity_id
_entity_poly.type
_entity_poly.pdbx_seq_one_letter_code
_entity_poly.pdbx_strand_id
1 'polypeptide(L)'
;MSEDLLLWHDFNVALVTAAAALLGLLFVALSIHIRALTDSRNAELRSVARSIFLGYVVSLGFGFLALMPQTLSAFGIELVALNVSASFPFAAAARSGLRATGVGFDRRVTVLQFIAGFGLFAVAITGSIGVAVGAASALFVVAGIAVVALLWGVFNTWELIFRMQNVGG
;
A
#
# COMPACT_ATOMS: atom_id res chain seq x y z
N MET A 1 -15.99 14.80 16.01
CA MET A 1 -15.64 13.45 15.50
C MET A 1 -16.91 12.63 15.58
N SER A 2 -17.25 11.90 14.52
CA SER A 2 -18.43 11.04 14.56
C SER A 2 -18.24 9.91 15.59
N GLU A 3 -19.32 9.48 16.22
CA GLU A 3 -19.31 8.43 17.23
C GLU A 3 -18.70 7.11 16.65
N ASP A 4 -19.01 6.83 15.39
CA ASP A 4 -18.46 5.69 14.66
C ASP A 4 -16.92 5.73 14.58
N LEU A 5 -16.30 6.88 14.27
CA LEU A 5 -14.84 7.00 14.22
C LEU A 5 -14.19 6.89 15.60
N LEU A 6 -14.90 7.26 16.67
CA LEU A 6 -14.40 7.06 18.04
C LEU A 6 -14.26 5.58 18.40
N LEU A 7 -15.22 4.75 17.99
CA LEU A 7 -15.15 3.30 18.22
C LEU A 7 -13.94 2.63 17.55
N TRP A 8 -13.42 3.24 16.47
CA TRP A 8 -12.27 2.74 15.72
C TRP A 8 -10.94 3.38 16.12
N HIS A 9 -10.92 4.22 17.16
CA HIS A 9 -9.74 5.00 17.54
C HIS A 9 -8.51 4.10 17.80
N ASP A 10 -8.63 3.12 18.67
CA ASP A 10 -7.51 2.25 19.05
C ASP A 10 -7.00 1.40 17.89
N PHE A 11 -7.91 0.94 17.03
CA PHE A 11 -7.54 0.26 15.80
C PHE A 11 -6.71 1.17 14.90
N ASN A 12 -7.13 2.43 14.69
CA ASN A 12 -6.44 3.38 13.83
C ASN A 12 -5.07 3.77 14.41
N VAL A 13 -4.94 3.92 15.72
CA VAL A 13 -3.63 4.13 16.39
C VAL A 13 -2.71 2.94 16.15
N ALA A 14 -3.21 1.71 16.32
CA ALA A 14 -2.43 0.50 16.05
C ALA A 14 -2.01 0.41 14.58
N LEU A 15 -2.92 0.73 13.65
CA LEU A 15 -2.66 0.72 12.21
C LEU A 15 -1.57 1.71 11.82
N VAL A 16 -1.66 2.96 12.30
CA VAL A 16 -0.63 4.01 12.06
C VAL A 16 0.72 3.55 12.59
N THR A 17 0.75 3.03 13.81
CA THR A 17 1.99 2.55 14.45
C THR A 17 2.62 1.43 13.64
N ALA A 18 1.83 0.43 13.24
CA ALA A 18 2.31 -0.68 12.43
C ALA A 18 2.80 -0.21 11.05
N ALA A 19 2.03 0.63 10.37
CA ALA A 19 2.39 1.16 9.05
C ALA A 19 3.68 1.98 9.09
N ALA A 20 3.84 2.85 10.10
CA ALA A 20 5.05 3.65 10.28
C ALA A 20 6.28 2.77 10.57
N ALA A 21 6.15 1.77 11.43
CA ALA A 21 7.23 0.84 11.75
C ALA A 21 7.66 0.04 10.50
N LEU A 22 6.71 -0.51 9.75
CA LEU A 22 6.98 -1.26 8.52
C LEU A 22 7.61 -0.39 7.43
N LEU A 23 7.15 0.86 7.30
CA LEU A 23 7.74 1.82 6.38
C LEU A 23 9.19 2.13 6.76
N GLY A 24 9.49 2.33 8.04
CA GLY A 24 10.85 2.53 8.54
C GLY A 24 11.75 1.33 8.27
N LEU A 25 11.28 0.10 8.52
CA LEU A 25 12.01 -1.13 8.21
C LEU A 25 12.26 -1.29 6.70
N LEU A 26 11.28 -0.94 5.87
CA LEU A 26 11.44 -0.93 4.42
C LEU A 26 12.55 0.05 4.00
N PHE A 27 12.57 1.27 4.55
CA PHE A 27 13.63 2.24 4.26
C PHE A 27 15.01 1.72 4.62
N VAL A 28 15.17 1.07 5.77
CA VAL A 28 16.44 0.45 6.19
C VAL A 28 16.85 -0.63 5.19
N ALA A 29 15.94 -1.53 4.84
CA ALA A 29 16.21 -2.60 3.88
C ALA A 29 16.62 -2.05 2.50
N LEU A 30 15.91 -1.04 1.98
CA LEU A 30 16.22 -0.41 0.70
C LEU A 30 17.56 0.34 0.75
N SER A 31 17.91 0.98 1.88
CA SER A 31 19.18 1.70 2.07
C SER A 31 20.37 0.76 2.01
N ILE A 32 20.28 -0.41 2.63
CA ILE A 32 21.33 -1.43 2.58
C ILE A 32 21.57 -1.93 1.16
N HIS A 33 20.50 -2.07 0.36
CA HIS A 33 20.55 -2.61 -0.99
C HIS A 33 20.43 -1.53 -2.09
N ILE A 34 20.79 -0.28 -1.77
CA ILE A 34 20.59 0.86 -2.69
C ILE A 34 21.27 0.66 -4.04
N ARG A 35 22.44 0.01 -4.09
CA ARG A 35 23.17 -0.29 -5.33
C ARG A 35 22.37 -1.18 -6.26
N ALA A 36 21.73 -2.24 -5.74
CA ALA A 36 20.87 -3.11 -6.53
C ALA A 36 19.66 -2.36 -7.09
N LEU A 37 19.11 -1.42 -6.34
CA LEU A 37 17.95 -0.63 -6.76
C LEU A 37 18.31 0.48 -7.77
N THR A 38 19.52 1.01 -7.74
CA THR A 38 19.97 2.07 -8.68
C THR A 38 20.45 1.53 -10.02
N ASP A 39 20.78 0.24 -10.11
CA ASP A 39 21.16 -0.39 -11.38
C ASP A 39 19.97 -0.35 -12.36
N SER A 40 20.23 0.16 -13.58
CA SER A 40 19.21 0.26 -14.63
C SER A 40 18.62 -1.07 -15.05
N ARG A 41 19.37 -2.17 -14.90
CA ARG A 41 18.94 -3.54 -15.22
C ARG A 41 17.85 -4.04 -14.27
N ASN A 42 17.75 -3.46 -13.07
CA ASN A 42 16.84 -3.90 -12.01
C ASN A 42 15.58 -3.03 -11.92
N ALA A 43 15.04 -2.59 -13.06
CA ALA A 43 13.83 -1.76 -13.11
C ALA A 43 12.60 -2.44 -12.46
N GLU A 44 12.54 -3.77 -12.51
CA GLU A 44 11.47 -4.56 -11.88
C GLU A 44 11.56 -4.50 -10.35
N LEU A 45 12.75 -4.68 -9.75
CA LEU A 45 12.94 -4.55 -8.30
C LEU A 45 12.48 -3.17 -7.79
N ARG A 46 12.85 -2.11 -8.53
CA ARG A 46 12.39 -0.75 -8.19
C ARG A 46 10.88 -0.59 -8.26
N SER A 47 10.26 -1.23 -9.25
CA SER A 47 8.81 -1.18 -9.43
C SER A 47 8.09 -1.86 -8.26
N VAL A 48 8.54 -3.04 -7.86
CA VAL A 48 8.02 -3.78 -6.70
C VAL A 48 8.26 -2.99 -5.41
N ALA A 49 9.46 -2.47 -5.19
CA ALA A 49 9.78 -1.64 -4.01
C ALA A 49 8.86 -0.42 -3.90
N ARG A 50 8.60 0.28 -5.03
CA ARG A 50 7.68 1.42 -5.07
C ARG A 50 6.25 1.03 -4.75
N SER A 51 5.77 -0.13 -5.23
CA SER A 51 4.42 -0.59 -4.94
C SER A 51 4.22 -0.92 -3.47
N ILE A 52 5.22 -1.56 -2.82
CA ILE A 52 5.21 -1.86 -1.40
C ILE A 52 5.21 -0.56 -0.57
N PHE A 53 6.14 0.36 -0.89
CA PHE A 53 6.23 1.67 -0.25
C PHE A 53 4.88 2.40 -0.30
N LEU A 54 4.25 2.43 -1.47
CA LEU A 54 2.97 3.09 -1.67
C LEU A 54 1.86 2.45 -0.82
N GLY A 55 1.83 1.12 -0.70
CA GLY A 55 0.88 0.42 0.14
C GLY A 55 0.99 0.83 1.62
N TYR A 56 2.21 0.93 2.14
CA TYR A 56 2.43 1.40 3.52
C TYR A 56 2.07 2.87 3.71
N VAL A 57 2.40 3.73 2.74
CA VAL A 57 2.03 5.17 2.78
C VAL A 57 0.52 5.36 2.75
N VAL A 58 -0.21 4.59 1.92
CA VAL A 58 -1.69 4.66 1.88
C VAL A 58 -2.29 4.18 3.20
N SER A 59 -1.78 3.08 3.79
CA SER A 59 -2.25 2.58 5.09
C SER A 59 -1.96 3.58 6.22
N LEU A 60 -0.80 4.23 6.18
CA LEU A 60 -0.43 5.30 7.13
C LEU A 60 -1.36 6.51 6.97
N GLY A 61 -1.59 6.95 5.73
CA GLY A 61 -2.51 8.04 5.41
C GLY A 61 -3.95 7.76 5.85
N PHE A 62 -4.44 6.54 5.60
CA PHE A 62 -5.74 6.10 6.10
C PHE A 62 -5.86 6.29 7.61
N GLY A 63 -4.90 5.75 8.37
CA GLY A 63 -4.96 5.83 9.83
C GLY A 63 -4.86 7.26 10.35
N PHE A 64 -4.02 8.13 9.76
CA PHE A 64 -3.97 9.55 10.14
C PHE A 64 -5.29 10.28 9.86
N LEU A 65 -5.88 10.08 8.67
CA LEU A 65 -7.17 10.68 8.33
C LEU A 65 -8.27 10.20 9.29
N ALA A 66 -8.28 8.92 9.67
CA ALA A 66 -9.24 8.36 10.59
C ALA A 66 -9.12 8.92 12.02
N LEU A 67 -7.92 9.37 12.42
CA LEU A 67 -7.66 9.98 13.73
C LEU A 67 -7.98 11.48 13.78
N MET A 68 -8.20 12.13 12.63
CA MET A 68 -8.58 13.53 12.59
C MET A 68 -10.02 13.73 13.08
N PRO A 69 -10.30 14.82 13.83
CA PRO A 69 -11.65 15.13 14.30
C PRO A 69 -12.54 15.61 13.13
N GLN A 70 -13.30 14.70 12.53
CA GLN A 70 -14.11 14.97 11.34
C GLN A 70 -15.40 14.15 11.31
N THR A 71 -16.27 14.41 10.34
CA THR A 71 -17.48 13.62 10.07
C THR A 71 -17.14 12.37 9.28
N LEU A 72 -18.01 11.34 9.36
CA LEU A 72 -17.85 10.11 8.60
C LEU A 72 -17.80 10.37 7.09
N SER A 73 -18.66 11.25 6.58
CA SER A 73 -18.68 11.60 5.15
C SER A 73 -17.42 12.34 4.69
N ALA A 74 -16.88 13.26 5.48
CA ALA A 74 -15.62 13.94 5.17
C ALA A 74 -14.47 12.93 5.10
N PHE A 75 -14.37 12.05 6.09
CA PHE A 75 -13.40 10.97 6.09
C PHE A 75 -13.50 10.09 4.84
N GLY A 76 -14.71 9.70 4.45
CA GLY A 76 -14.92 8.90 3.24
C GLY A 76 -14.46 9.61 1.96
N ILE A 77 -14.73 10.91 1.82
CA ILE A 77 -14.28 11.72 0.67
C ILE A 77 -12.74 11.80 0.63
N GLU A 78 -12.11 12.02 1.77
CA GLU A 78 -10.64 12.05 1.88
C GLU A 78 -10.01 10.71 1.54
N LEU A 79 -10.64 9.61 1.97
CA LEU A 79 -10.20 8.26 1.60
C LEU A 79 -10.33 7.99 0.10
N VAL A 80 -11.39 8.45 -0.54
CA VAL A 80 -11.52 8.37 -2.01
C VAL A 80 -10.38 9.14 -2.67
N ALA A 81 -10.12 10.38 -2.22
CA ALA A 81 -9.04 11.21 -2.77
C ALA A 81 -7.66 10.56 -2.56
N LEU A 82 -7.40 9.99 -1.38
CA LEU A 82 -6.17 9.26 -1.05
C LEU A 82 -5.97 8.05 -1.98
N ASN A 83 -6.98 7.19 -2.10
CA ASN A 83 -6.89 5.97 -2.90
C ASN A 83 -6.79 6.26 -4.40
N VAL A 84 -7.56 7.24 -4.91
CA VAL A 84 -7.49 7.65 -6.30
C VAL A 84 -6.10 8.25 -6.61
N SER A 85 -5.59 9.17 -5.80
CA SER A 85 -4.27 9.77 -6.01
C SER A 85 -3.15 8.73 -5.95
N ALA A 86 -3.23 7.76 -5.04
CA ALA A 86 -2.26 6.67 -4.91
C ALA A 86 -2.32 5.67 -6.08
N SER A 87 -3.46 5.52 -6.74
CA SER A 87 -3.60 4.62 -7.89
C SER A 87 -2.74 5.04 -9.09
N PHE A 88 -2.46 6.33 -9.26
CA PHE A 88 -1.62 6.83 -10.37
C PHE A 88 -0.16 6.38 -10.27
N PRO A 89 0.58 6.64 -9.16
CA PRO A 89 1.95 6.15 -9.01
C PRO A 89 2.00 4.61 -8.96
N PHE A 90 0.97 3.94 -8.46
CA PHE A 90 0.88 2.48 -8.52
C PHE A 90 0.78 2.00 -9.97
N ALA A 91 -0.07 2.61 -10.79
CA ALA A 91 -0.18 2.28 -12.21
C ALA A 91 1.12 2.57 -12.98
N ALA A 92 1.84 3.64 -12.63
CA ALA A 92 3.15 3.93 -13.20
C ALA A 92 4.18 2.86 -12.81
N ALA A 93 4.19 2.41 -11.55
CA ALA A 93 5.02 1.30 -11.09
C ALA A 93 4.68 0.01 -11.84
N ALA A 94 3.42 -0.34 -11.96
CA ALA A 94 2.96 -1.52 -12.69
C ALA A 94 3.41 -1.50 -14.16
N ARG A 95 3.25 -0.37 -14.85
CA ARG A 95 3.70 -0.22 -16.24
C ARG A 95 5.21 -0.42 -16.39
N SER A 96 6.01 0.12 -15.47
CA SER A 96 7.46 -0.04 -15.49
C SER A 96 7.89 -1.48 -15.18
N GLY A 97 7.26 -2.12 -14.20
CA GLY A 97 7.53 -3.51 -13.85
C GLY A 97 7.17 -4.50 -14.96
N LEU A 98 6.01 -4.31 -15.61
CA LEU A 98 5.54 -5.18 -16.69
C LEU A 98 6.35 -5.02 -18.01
N ARG A 99 7.02 -3.87 -18.18
CA ARG A 99 7.90 -3.61 -19.34
C ARG A 99 9.34 -4.05 -19.10
N ALA A 100 9.72 -4.32 -17.86
CA ALA A 100 11.06 -4.80 -17.55
C ALA A 100 11.24 -6.22 -18.09
N THR A 101 12.33 -6.44 -18.85
CA THR A 101 12.72 -7.73 -19.45
C THR A 101 13.84 -8.36 -18.65
N GLY A 102 13.74 -8.35 -17.31
CA GLY A 102 14.76 -8.89 -16.42
C GLY A 102 14.85 -10.43 -16.49
N VAL A 103 16.07 -10.95 -16.49
CA VAL A 103 16.34 -12.39 -16.38
C VAL A 103 16.12 -12.81 -14.92
N GLY A 104 15.21 -13.75 -14.68
CA GLY A 104 15.04 -14.37 -13.35
C GLY A 104 13.70 -14.11 -12.65
N PHE A 105 12.80 -13.34 -13.25
CA PHE A 105 11.46 -13.12 -12.70
C PHE A 105 10.40 -13.97 -13.41
N ASP A 106 9.56 -14.65 -12.64
CA ASP A 106 8.35 -15.25 -13.22
C ASP A 106 7.35 -14.11 -13.48
N ARG A 107 7.23 -13.73 -14.76
CA ARG A 107 6.31 -12.69 -15.23
C ARG A 107 4.88 -12.91 -14.73
N ARG A 108 4.48 -14.17 -14.54
CA ARG A 108 3.13 -14.50 -14.04
C ARG A 108 2.94 -14.00 -12.61
N VAL A 109 3.95 -14.16 -11.75
CA VAL A 109 3.91 -13.69 -10.35
C VAL A 109 3.81 -12.18 -10.32
N THR A 110 4.64 -11.47 -11.09
CA THR A 110 4.60 -10.00 -11.17
C THR A 110 3.25 -9.49 -11.69
N VAL A 111 2.69 -10.11 -12.73
CA VAL A 111 1.36 -9.77 -13.26
C VAL A 111 0.29 -9.98 -12.20
N LEU A 112 0.29 -11.13 -11.49
CA LEU A 112 -0.68 -11.43 -10.44
C LEU A 112 -0.59 -10.43 -9.27
N GLN A 113 0.63 -10.04 -8.87
CA GLN A 113 0.84 -9.04 -7.83
C GLN A 113 0.20 -7.69 -8.19
N PHE A 114 0.38 -7.23 -9.43
CA PHE A 114 -0.22 -5.96 -9.86
C PHE A 114 -1.74 -6.05 -10.05
N ILE A 115 -2.25 -7.18 -10.55
CA ILE A 115 -3.70 -7.41 -10.64
C ILE A 115 -4.34 -7.39 -9.24
N ALA A 116 -3.73 -8.11 -8.27
CA ALA A 116 -4.20 -8.11 -6.90
C ALA A 116 -4.16 -6.69 -6.28
N GLY A 117 -3.09 -5.92 -6.52
CA GLY A 117 -2.99 -4.54 -6.06
C GLY A 117 -4.07 -3.63 -6.65
N PHE A 118 -4.37 -3.72 -7.94
CA PHE A 118 -5.49 -2.98 -8.54
C PHE A 118 -6.85 -3.42 -7.97
N GLY A 119 -7.02 -4.72 -7.71
CA GLY A 119 -8.20 -5.25 -7.02
C GLY A 119 -8.38 -4.62 -5.63
N LEU A 120 -7.30 -4.53 -4.85
CA LEU A 120 -7.32 -3.87 -3.53
C LEU A 120 -7.71 -2.39 -3.65
N PHE A 121 -7.16 -1.64 -4.61
CA PHE A 121 -7.56 -0.25 -4.85
C PHE A 121 -9.04 -0.13 -5.24
N ALA A 122 -9.55 -1.00 -6.09
CA ALA A 122 -10.95 -0.98 -6.48
C ALA A 122 -11.89 -1.18 -5.28
N VAL A 123 -11.59 -2.18 -4.43
CA VAL A 123 -12.37 -2.43 -3.21
C VAL A 123 -12.20 -1.28 -2.21
N ALA A 124 -10.98 -0.72 -2.04
CA ALA A 124 -10.73 0.42 -1.18
C ALA A 124 -11.55 1.65 -1.62
N ILE A 125 -11.55 1.99 -2.91
CA ILE A 125 -12.32 3.11 -3.45
C ILE A 125 -13.83 2.88 -3.25
N THR A 126 -14.33 1.68 -3.55
CA THR A 126 -15.75 1.34 -3.36
C THR A 126 -16.16 1.43 -1.89
N GLY A 127 -15.34 0.89 -0.98
CA GLY A 127 -15.56 1.01 0.46
C GLY A 127 -15.52 2.47 0.93
N SER A 128 -14.57 3.26 0.42
CA SER A 128 -14.45 4.69 0.74
C SER A 128 -15.66 5.50 0.28
N ILE A 129 -16.24 5.18 -0.89
CA ILE A 129 -17.50 5.77 -1.36
C ILE A 129 -18.64 5.40 -0.41
N GLY A 130 -18.70 4.13 0.05
CA GLY A 130 -19.68 3.71 1.05
C GLY A 130 -19.60 4.53 2.34
N VAL A 131 -18.38 4.80 2.84
CA VAL A 131 -18.14 5.67 4.01
C VAL A 131 -18.58 7.10 3.70
N ALA A 132 -18.27 7.64 2.51
CA ALA A 132 -18.61 9.00 2.11
C ALA A 132 -20.14 9.24 2.06
N VAL A 133 -20.92 8.24 1.69
CA VAL A 133 -22.39 8.32 1.72
C VAL A 133 -22.99 8.02 3.10
N GLY A 134 -22.14 7.84 4.13
CA GLY A 134 -22.57 7.67 5.52
C GLY A 134 -22.86 6.23 5.95
N ALA A 135 -22.47 5.23 5.16
CA ALA A 135 -22.63 3.83 5.53
C ALA A 135 -21.54 3.41 6.54
N ALA A 136 -21.85 3.43 7.84
CA ALA A 136 -20.88 3.05 8.89
C ALA A 136 -20.35 1.60 8.73
N SER A 137 -21.16 0.68 8.18
CA SER A 137 -20.73 -0.68 7.89
C SER A 137 -19.58 -0.76 6.87
N ALA A 138 -19.42 0.24 6.00
CA ALA A 138 -18.31 0.31 5.05
C ALA A 138 -16.96 0.54 5.73
N LEU A 139 -16.93 0.99 7.00
CA LEU A 139 -15.70 1.10 7.81
C LEU A 139 -15.00 -0.27 7.96
N PHE A 140 -15.76 -1.35 8.13
CA PHE A 140 -15.19 -2.71 8.19
C PHE A 140 -14.48 -3.09 6.89
N VAL A 141 -15.02 -2.66 5.74
CA VAL A 141 -14.40 -2.94 4.43
C VAL A 141 -13.08 -2.19 4.30
N VAL A 142 -13.08 -0.87 4.54
CA VAL A 142 -11.85 -0.07 4.37
C VAL A 142 -10.79 -0.42 5.41
N ALA A 143 -11.18 -0.74 6.66
CA ALA A 143 -10.27 -1.21 7.69
C ALA A 143 -9.69 -2.59 7.33
N GLY A 144 -10.52 -3.52 6.87
CA GLY A 144 -10.08 -4.84 6.41
C GLY A 144 -9.09 -4.73 5.26
N ILE A 145 -9.34 -3.87 4.27
CA ILE A 145 -8.42 -3.60 3.17
C ILE A 145 -7.09 -3.01 3.67
N ALA A 146 -7.11 -2.09 4.63
CA ALA A 146 -5.88 -1.52 5.21
C ALA A 146 -5.01 -2.60 5.86
N VAL A 147 -5.63 -3.53 6.62
CA VAL A 147 -4.92 -4.68 7.21
C VAL A 147 -4.36 -5.60 6.13
N VAL A 148 -5.17 -5.96 5.13
CA VAL A 148 -4.73 -6.81 4.01
C VAL A 148 -3.57 -6.16 3.27
N ALA A 149 -3.63 -4.84 3.02
CA ALA A 149 -2.55 -4.10 2.36
C ALA A 149 -1.24 -4.15 3.17
N LEU A 150 -1.30 -4.02 4.51
CA LEU A 150 -0.13 -4.15 5.37
C LEU A 150 0.46 -5.57 5.31
N LEU A 151 -0.36 -6.60 5.49
CA LEU A 151 0.09 -7.99 5.44
C LEU A 151 0.67 -8.36 4.08
N TRP A 152 0.03 -7.90 3.01
CA TRP A 152 0.52 -8.06 1.65
C TRP A 152 1.86 -7.33 1.45
N GLY A 153 1.99 -6.13 1.99
CA GLY A 153 3.24 -5.37 1.99
C GLY A 153 4.38 -6.11 2.71
N VAL A 154 4.11 -6.70 3.88
CA VAL A 154 5.09 -7.51 4.63
C VAL A 154 5.56 -8.69 3.80
N PHE A 155 4.63 -9.45 3.21
CA PHE A 155 4.96 -10.60 2.36
C PHE A 155 5.81 -10.18 1.15
N ASN A 156 5.42 -9.11 0.46
CA ASN A 156 6.19 -8.61 -0.69
C ASN A 156 7.55 -8.02 -0.29
N THR A 157 7.67 -7.41 0.90
CA THR A 157 8.96 -6.93 1.42
C THR A 157 9.92 -8.10 1.66
N TRP A 158 9.43 -9.17 2.25
CA TRP A 158 10.20 -10.40 2.43
C TRP A 158 10.73 -10.93 1.10
N GLU A 159 9.84 -11.12 0.14
CA GLU A 159 10.19 -11.59 -1.21
C GLU A 159 11.21 -10.65 -1.89
N LEU A 160 11.03 -9.33 -1.76
CA LEU A 160 11.94 -8.33 -2.33
C LEU A 160 13.36 -8.43 -1.76
N ILE A 161 13.51 -8.63 -0.45
CA ILE A 161 14.82 -8.74 0.22
C ILE A 161 15.59 -9.95 -0.32
N PHE A 162 14.95 -11.11 -0.43
CA PHE A 162 15.60 -12.30 -0.99
C PHE A 162 16.03 -12.11 -2.44
N ARG A 163 15.20 -11.45 -3.24
CA ARG A 163 15.54 -11.15 -4.63
C ARG A 163 16.73 -10.19 -4.75
N MET A 164 16.82 -9.19 -3.88
CA MET A 164 17.95 -8.24 -3.86
C MET A 164 19.27 -8.92 -3.50
N GLN A 165 19.27 -9.92 -2.61
CA GLN A 165 20.46 -10.68 -2.26
C GLN A 165 20.99 -11.49 -3.44
N ASN A 166 20.11 -12.09 -4.25
CA ASN A 166 20.49 -12.90 -5.41
C ASN A 166 21.05 -12.08 -6.59
N VAL A 167 20.80 -10.78 -6.62
CA VAL A 167 21.29 -9.88 -7.69
C VAL A 167 22.58 -9.16 -7.28
N GLY A 168 22.88 -9.08 -5.99
CA GLY A 168 24.06 -8.38 -5.44
C GLY A 168 25.29 -9.25 -5.23
N GLY A 169 25.21 -10.56 -5.45
CA GLY A 169 26.33 -11.51 -5.48
C GLY A 169 26.75 -11.81 -6.91
#